data_c910b2b306bcf14a476200b6ffba380e
#
_entry.id   c910b2b306bcf14a476200b6ffba380e
#
_cell.length_a   1.000
_cell.length_b   1.000
_cell.length_c   1.000
_cell.angle_alpha   90.00
_cell.angle_beta   90.00
_cell.angle_gamma   90.00
#
_symmetry.space_group_name_H-M   'P 1'
#
loop_
_entity.id
_entity.type
_entity.pdbx_description
1 polymer ?
#
loop_
_entity_poly.entity_id
_entity_poly.type
_entity_poly.pdbx_seq_one_letter_code
_entity_poly.pdbx_strand_id
1 'polypeptide(L)'
;LVADGVAKQLEARISFRRAMKTSIASTMRMGAEGIKIMTSGRLGGAEMARSEQYKDGRVPLHTLRADIDYALAEALTTYGKIGIKVWICKGEVYGKRDLSPNIGSSANTKSRTEGGAGGDRPDRRDNRGGDKRDNRGSGDRRGGAAGNRGGATKRTNSK
;
A
#
# COMPACT_ATOMS: atom_id res chain seq x y z
N LEU A 1 1.23 -7.80 -3.61
CA LEU A 1 0.40 -6.67 -3.09
C LEU A 1 -0.07 -5.73 -4.21
N VAL A 2 0.84 -5.08 -4.99
CA VAL A 2 0.42 -4.13 -6.05
C VAL A 2 -0.35 -4.86 -7.15
N ALA A 3 0.13 -6.01 -7.61
CA ALA A 3 -0.53 -6.80 -8.64
C ALA A 3 -1.93 -7.28 -8.20
N ASP A 4 -2.06 -7.77 -6.96
CA ASP A 4 -3.34 -8.19 -6.37
C ASP A 4 -4.29 -7.00 -6.19
N GLY A 5 -3.75 -5.83 -5.82
CA GLY A 5 -4.53 -4.60 -5.72
C GLY A 5 -5.13 -4.18 -7.06
N VAL A 6 -4.38 -4.31 -8.15
CA VAL A 6 -4.89 -4.07 -9.51
C VAL A 6 -5.93 -5.14 -9.89
N ALA A 7 -5.67 -6.42 -9.58
CA ALA A 7 -6.60 -7.51 -9.86
C ALA A 7 -7.96 -7.27 -9.20
N LYS A 8 -7.98 -6.96 -7.92
CA LYS A 8 -9.22 -6.66 -7.17
C LYS A 8 -9.98 -5.46 -7.74
N GLN A 9 -9.26 -4.42 -8.19
CA GLN A 9 -9.90 -3.27 -8.84
C GLN A 9 -10.55 -3.64 -10.17
N LEU A 10 -9.92 -4.53 -10.94
CA LEU A 10 -10.50 -5.03 -12.20
C LEU A 10 -11.73 -5.92 -11.95
N GLU A 11 -11.71 -6.75 -10.93
CA GLU A 11 -12.86 -7.56 -10.50
C GLU A 11 -14.02 -6.68 -10.04
N ALA A 12 -13.71 -5.56 -9.37
CA ALA A 12 -14.69 -4.54 -8.99
C ALA A 12 -15.18 -3.68 -10.17
N ARG A 13 -14.88 -4.07 -11.41
CA ARG A 13 -15.29 -3.38 -12.64
C ARG A 13 -14.78 -1.94 -12.78
N ILE A 14 -13.69 -1.61 -12.13
CA ILE A 14 -13.01 -0.32 -12.32
C ILE A 14 -12.32 -0.34 -13.69
N SER A 15 -12.35 0.77 -14.40
CA SER A 15 -11.64 0.91 -15.67
C SER A 15 -10.15 0.54 -15.51
N PHE A 16 -9.66 -0.39 -16.34
CA PHE A 16 -8.28 -0.87 -16.29
C PHE A 16 -7.24 0.26 -16.40
N ARG A 17 -7.53 1.30 -17.21
CA ARG A 17 -6.67 2.48 -17.34
C ARG A 17 -6.55 3.25 -16.03
N ARG A 18 -7.66 3.42 -15.32
CA ARG A 18 -7.68 4.09 -14.03
C ARG A 18 -6.96 3.26 -12.97
N ALA A 19 -7.23 1.95 -12.91
CA ALA A 19 -6.58 1.04 -11.98
C ALA A 19 -5.06 1.06 -12.13
N MET A 20 -4.55 0.92 -13.37
CA MET A 20 -3.12 0.97 -13.64
C MET A 20 -2.49 2.33 -13.28
N LYS A 21 -3.08 3.45 -13.68
CA LYS A 21 -2.55 4.78 -13.37
C LYS A 21 -2.52 5.07 -11.87
N THR A 22 -3.57 4.68 -11.15
CA THR A 22 -3.64 4.87 -9.69
C THR A 22 -2.56 4.04 -8.98
N SER A 23 -2.37 2.79 -9.41
CA SER A 23 -1.34 1.92 -8.83
C SER A 23 0.07 2.43 -9.12
N ILE A 24 0.32 2.93 -10.33
CA ILE A 24 1.60 3.55 -10.69
C ILE A 24 1.87 4.77 -9.81
N ALA A 25 0.92 5.70 -9.72
CA ALA A 25 1.07 6.91 -8.92
C ALA A 25 1.32 6.59 -7.43
N SER A 26 0.63 5.58 -6.90
CA SER A 26 0.84 5.11 -5.52
C SER A 26 2.23 4.54 -5.32
N THR A 27 2.71 3.70 -6.23
CA THR A 27 4.03 3.06 -6.12
C THR A 27 5.17 4.09 -6.26
N MET A 28 5.05 5.03 -7.19
CA MET A 28 6.04 6.10 -7.34
C MET A 28 6.09 7.00 -6.10
N ARG A 29 4.94 7.27 -5.46
CA ARG A 29 4.87 8.02 -4.20
C ARG A 29 5.57 7.30 -3.05
N MET A 30 5.59 5.97 -3.06
CA MET A 30 6.29 5.14 -2.07
C MET A 30 7.81 5.08 -2.29
N GLY A 31 8.34 5.74 -3.30
CA GLY A 31 9.78 5.85 -3.54
C GLY A 31 10.37 4.79 -4.48
N ALA A 32 9.56 4.14 -5.31
CA ALA A 32 10.10 3.30 -6.38
C ALA A 32 10.77 4.16 -7.47
N GLU A 33 11.90 3.71 -8.02
CA GLU A 33 12.56 4.39 -9.15
C GLU A 33 11.76 4.27 -10.45
N GLY A 34 11.01 3.19 -10.58
CA GLY A 34 10.14 2.98 -11.71
C GLY A 34 9.24 1.77 -11.57
N ILE A 35 8.18 1.78 -12.35
CA ILE A 35 7.21 0.72 -12.40
C ILE A 35 6.75 0.49 -13.85
N LYS A 36 6.51 -0.77 -14.18
CA LYS A 36 5.87 -1.19 -15.42
C LYS A 36 4.75 -2.14 -15.07
N ILE A 37 3.54 -1.84 -15.54
CA ILE A 37 2.38 -2.70 -15.41
C ILE A 37 1.91 -3.09 -16.80
N MET A 38 1.66 -4.38 -17.01
CA MET A 38 1.12 -4.93 -18.24
C MET A 38 -0.14 -5.72 -17.91
N THR A 39 -1.22 -5.42 -18.60
CA THR A 39 -2.48 -6.15 -18.50
C THR A 39 -2.82 -6.78 -19.84
N SER A 40 -3.27 -8.03 -19.82
CA SER A 40 -3.59 -8.78 -21.02
C SER A 40 -4.89 -9.57 -20.84
N GLY A 41 -5.71 -9.59 -21.89
CA GLY A 41 -6.99 -10.27 -21.90
C GLY A 41 -8.09 -9.44 -22.56
N ARG A 42 -9.33 -9.73 -22.23
CA ARG A 42 -10.51 -9.01 -22.75
C ARG A 42 -10.72 -7.72 -21.92
N LEU A 43 -9.85 -6.74 -22.17
CA LEU A 43 -9.86 -5.48 -21.43
C LEU A 43 -11.14 -4.68 -21.69
N GLY A 44 -11.85 -4.35 -20.61
CA GLY A 44 -13.10 -3.63 -20.71
C GLY A 44 -14.26 -4.42 -21.33
N GLY A 45 -14.15 -5.75 -21.39
CA GLY A 45 -15.18 -6.62 -21.98
C GLY A 45 -15.11 -6.73 -23.52
N ALA A 46 -14.02 -6.25 -24.15
CA ALA A 46 -13.85 -6.38 -25.58
C ALA A 46 -13.82 -7.85 -26.02
N GLU A 47 -14.39 -8.15 -27.19
CA GLU A 47 -14.40 -9.52 -27.72
C GLU A 47 -12.99 -10.02 -28.05
N MET A 48 -12.17 -9.16 -28.63
CA MET A 48 -10.78 -9.48 -28.90
C MET A 48 -9.89 -9.14 -27.72
N ALA A 49 -9.10 -10.11 -27.29
CA ALA A 49 -8.09 -9.90 -26.27
C ALA A 49 -6.98 -9.00 -26.81
N ARG A 50 -6.49 -8.11 -25.95
CA ARG A 50 -5.35 -7.25 -26.21
C ARG A 50 -4.49 -7.08 -24.98
N SER A 51 -3.27 -6.63 -25.19
CA SER A 51 -2.36 -6.29 -24.12
C SER A 51 -2.12 -4.79 -24.10
N GLU A 52 -2.26 -4.19 -22.94
CA GLU A 52 -1.89 -2.79 -22.71
C GLU A 52 -0.85 -2.71 -21.60
N GLN A 53 0.11 -1.81 -21.79
CA GLN A 53 1.17 -1.58 -20.80
C GLN A 53 1.29 -0.09 -20.49
N TYR A 54 1.55 0.18 -19.23
CA TYR A 54 1.89 1.52 -18.73
C TYR A 54 3.21 1.42 -17.97
N LYS A 55 4.06 2.41 -18.17
CA LYS A 55 5.37 2.50 -17.54
C LYS A 55 5.58 3.91 -17.04
N ASP A 56 6.17 4.04 -15.87
CA ASP A 56 6.62 5.29 -15.30
C ASP A 56 7.99 5.09 -14.64
N GLY A 57 8.86 6.09 -14.78
CA GLY A 57 10.22 6.00 -14.30
C GLY A 57 11.11 5.02 -15.06
N ARG A 58 12.17 4.57 -14.41
CA ARG A 58 13.22 3.73 -14.98
C ARG A 58 13.01 2.26 -14.59
N VAL A 59 12.89 1.38 -15.57
CA VAL A 59 12.79 -0.09 -15.35
C VAL A 59 13.78 -0.80 -16.28
N PRO A 60 15.08 -0.84 -15.89
CA PRO A 60 16.13 -1.41 -16.74
C PRO A 60 16.19 -2.94 -16.60
N LEU A 61 15.40 -3.68 -17.40
CA LEU A 61 15.30 -5.13 -17.32
C LEU A 61 16.59 -5.88 -17.72
N HIS A 62 17.51 -5.22 -18.42
CA HIS A 62 18.77 -5.82 -18.86
C HIS A 62 19.94 -5.54 -17.91
N THR A 63 19.74 -4.75 -16.87
CA THR A 63 20.78 -4.42 -15.89
C THR A 63 20.77 -5.42 -14.75
N LEU A 64 21.81 -6.27 -14.68
CA LEU A 64 21.90 -7.34 -13.65
C LEU A 64 21.99 -6.81 -12.21
N ARG A 65 22.53 -5.61 -12.03
CA ARG A 65 22.63 -4.98 -10.71
C ARG A 65 21.35 -4.28 -10.27
N ALA A 66 20.35 -4.15 -11.14
CA ALA A 66 19.08 -3.56 -10.78
C ALA A 66 18.24 -4.51 -9.93
N ASP A 67 17.71 -4.01 -8.84
CA ASP A 67 16.76 -4.74 -8.00
C ASP A 67 15.34 -4.53 -8.53
N ILE A 68 14.86 -5.52 -9.26
CA ILE A 68 13.54 -5.50 -9.89
C ILE A 68 12.68 -6.58 -9.27
N ASP A 69 11.62 -6.16 -8.62
CA ASP A 69 10.60 -7.05 -8.09
C ASP A 69 9.54 -7.33 -9.17
N TYR A 70 9.17 -8.60 -9.32
CA TYR A 70 8.22 -9.05 -10.32
C TYR A 70 7.06 -9.79 -9.66
N ALA A 71 5.85 -9.47 -10.09
CA ALA A 71 4.65 -10.19 -9.67
C ALA A 71 3.71 -10.44 -10.83
N LEU A 72 3.06 -11.61 -10.79
CA LEU A 72 1.97 -12.00 -11.67
C LEU A 72 0.71 -12.16 -10.84
N ALA A 73 -0.41 -11.61 -11.32
CA ALA A 73 -1.73 -11.82 -10.75
C ALA A 73 -2.75 -12.04 -11.87
N GLU A 74 -3.85 -12.70 -11.53
CA GLU A 74 -4.96 -12.91 -12.42
C GLU A 74 -6.22 -12.29 -11.80
N ALA A 75 -6.97 -11.54 -12.60
CA ALA A 75 -8.29 -11.03 -12.23
C ALA A 75 -9.36 -11.86 -12.93
N LEU A 76 -10.30 -12.39 -12.15
CA LEU A 76 -11.43 -13.14 -12.68
C LEU A 76 -12.59 -12.17 -12.96
N THR A 77 -12.83 -11.90 -14.23
CA THR A 77 -13.94 -11.04 -14.66
C THR A 77 -15.07 -11.85 -15.26
N THR A 78 -16.23 -11.23 -15.42
CA THR A 78 -17.40 -11.89 -16.08
C THR A 78 -17.11 -12.30 -17.53
N TYR A 79 -16.12 -11.68 -18.17
CA TYR A 79 -15.70 -11.97 -19.55
C TYR A 79 -14.50 -12.91 -19.67
N GLY A 80 -13.99 -13.40 -18.53
CA GLY A 80 -12.83 -14.27 -18.47
C GLY A 80 -11.72 -13.72 -17.57
N LYS A 81 -10.59 -14.41 -17.58
CA LYS A 81 -9.41 -14.01 -16.81
C LYS A 81 -8.61 -12.94 -17.51
N ILE A 82 -8.15 -11.96 -16.78
CA ILE A 82 -7.21 -10.92 -17.21
C ILE A 82 -5.89 -11.16 -16.47
N GLY A 83 -4.81 -11.35 -17.20
CA GLY A 83 -3.46 -11.48 -16.65
C GLY A 83 -2.85 -10.11 -16.39
N ILE A 84 -2.22 -9.96 -15.22
CA ILE A 84 -1.56 -8.72 -14.79
C ILE A 84 -0.12 -9.04 -14.43
N LYS A 85 0.82 -8.35 -15.06
CA LYS A 85 2.25 -8.45 -14.80
C LYS A 85 2.75 -7.11 -14.30
N VAL A 86 3.47 -7.11 -13.19
CA VAL A 86 4.01 -5.90 -12.58
C VAL A 86 5.51 -6.07 -12.37
N TRP A 87 6.28 -5.07 -12.76
CA TRP A 87 7.71 -4.94 -12.49
C TRP A 87 7.94 -3.63 -11.74
N ILE A 88 8.60 -3.69 -10.60
CA ILE A 88 8.92 -2.53 -9.77
C ILE A 88 10.43 -2.47 -9.61
N CYS A 89 11.03 -1.37 -10.06
CA CYS A 89 12.44 -1.09 -9.84
C CYS A 89 12.62 -0.37 -8.50
N LYS A 90 13.38 -1.00 -7.61
CA LYS A 90 13.69 -0.44 -6.28
C LYS A 90 14.99 0.36 -6.30
N GLY A 91 15.80 0.19 -7.36
CA GLY A 91 17.08 0.85 -7.50
C GLY A 91 18.18 -0.12 -7.95
N GLU A 92 19.42 0.36 -7.92
CA GLU A 92 20.60 -0.46 -8.23
C GLU A 92 21.32 -0.86 -6.94
N VAL A 93 21.69 -2.13 -6.85
CA VAL A 93 22.43 -2.67 -5.71
C VAL A 93 23.90 -2.82 -6.09
N TYR A 94 24.76 -2.08 -5.39
CA TYR A 94 26.20 -2.17 -5.53
C TYR A 94 26.78 -2.96 -4.34
N GLY A 95 27.43 -4.08 -4.63
CA GLY A 95 28.05 -4.94 -3.63
C GLY A 95 27.75 -6.42 -3.82
N LYS A 96 28.16 -7.24 -2.86
CA LYS A 96 27.86 -8.66 -2.87
C LYS A 96 26.37 -8.86 -2.62
N ARG A 97 25.68 -9.38 -3.60
CA ARG A 97 24.30 -9.81 -3.44
C ARG A 97 24.32 -11.20 -2.79
N ASP A 98 23.73 -11.33 -1.62
CA ASP A 98 23.49 -12.62 -1.03
C ASP A 98 22.45 -13.34 -1.89
N LEU A 99 22.93 -14.24 -2.75
CA LEU A 99 22.08 -15.09 -3.59
C LEU A 99 21.61 -16.33 -2.85
N SER A 100 22.00 -16.50 -1.57
CA SER A 100 21.49 -17.58 -0.75
C SER A 100 19.98 -17.44 -0.63
N PRO A 101 19.21 -18.47 -0.99
CA PRO A 101 17.80 -18.46 -0.67
C PRO A 101 17.69 -18.33 0.85
N ASN A 102 16.95 -17.33 1.30
CA ASN A 102 16.77 -17.03 2.72
C ASN A 102 15.94 -18.15 3.38
N ILE A 103 16.51 -19.35 3.38
CA ILE A 103 15.99 -20.53 4.05
C ILE A 103 16.37 -20.37 5.51
N GLY A 104 15.51 -19.67 6.25
CA GLY A 104 15.56 -19.72 7.71
C GLY A 104 16.09 -18.50 8.45
N SER A 105 15.74 -17.28 8.07
CA SER A 105 15.83 -16.16 9.02
C SER A 105 14.68 -16.13 10.04
N SER A 106 14.19 -17.31 10.42
CA SER A 106 13.37 -17.47 11.64
C SER A 106 14.25 -17.83 12.84
N ALA A 107 15.52 -17.46 12.82
CA ALA A 107 16.41 -17.66 13.96
C ALA A 107 16.55 -16.36 14.78
N ASN A 108 15.45 -15.79 15.24
CA ASN A 108 15.49 -15.05 16.49
C ASN A 108 15.00 -15.95 17.62
N THR A 109 15.63 -17.09 17.77
CA THR A 109 15.64 -17.82 19.02
C THR A 109 16.53 -17.01 19.96
N LYS A 110 15.90 -16.12 20.73
CA LYS A 110 16.50 -15.62 21.96
C LYS A 110 16.94 -16.86 22.73
N SER A 111 18.23 -17.08 22.75
CA SER A 111 18.85 -18.01 23.66
C SER A 111 18.48 -17.58 25.07
N ARG A 112 17.49 -18.27 25.61
CA ARG A 112 17.12 -18.22 27.01
C ARG A 112 18.25 -18.95 27.69
N THR A 113 19.25 -18.22 28.12
CA THR A 113 20.26 -18.70 29.08
C THR A 113 19.51 -19.05 30.34
N GLU A 114 19.31 -20.37 30.50
CA GLU A 114 19.10 -20.95 31.80
C GLU A 114 20.41 -20.84 32.57
N GLY A 115 20.37 -20.07 33.61
CA GLY A 115 21.49 -19.87 34.50
C GLY A 115 21.00 -19.43 35.87
N GLY A 116 20.79 -20.43 36.72
CA GLY A 116 21.20 -20.47 38.10
C GLY A 116 20.46 -19.62 39.11
N ALA A 117 19.67 -20.32 39.87
CA ALA A 117 19.63 -20.38 41.35
C ALA A 117 20.01 -19.12 42.15
N GLY A 118 19.11 -18.76 43.07
CA GLY A 118 19.57 -18.19 44.33
C GLY A 118 18.81 -16.94 44.77
N GLY A 119 17.88 -17.15 45.66
CA GLY A 119 17.86 -16.37 46.88
C GLY A 119 17.17 -15.03 46.87
N ASP A 120 16.18 -15.04 47.66
CA ASP A 120 15.83 -14.02 48.63
C ASP A 120 14.63 -13.12 48.28
N ARG A 121 13.56 -13.42 49.00
CA ARG A 121 12.47 -12.46 49.28
C ARG A 121 12.88 -11.65 50.50
N PRO A 122 12.58 -10.37 50.49
CA PRO A 122 11.74 -9.89 51.58
C PRO A 122 10.63 -8.96 51.12
N ASP A 123 9.46 -9.34 51.53
CA ASP A 123 8.56 -8.65 52.49
C ASP A 123 8.01 -7.28 52.09
N ARG A 124 6.72 -7.34 51.93
CA ARG A 124 5.66 -6.38 52.33
C ARG A 124 6.08 -4.98 52.66
N ARG A 125 5.44 -4.03 51.97
CA ARG A 125 4.77 -2.90 52.67
C ARG A 125 3.61 -2.36 51.84
N ASP A 126 2.45 -2.48 52.44
CA ASP A 126 1.25 -1.70 52.20
C ASP A 126 1.60 -0.21 52.13
N ASN A 127 1.04 0.47 51.14
CA ASN A 127 0.68 1.86 51.39
C ASN A 127 -0.64 2.19 50.68
N ARG A 128 -1.66 2.28 51.51
CA ARG A 128 -2.97 2.90 51.28
C ARG A 128 -2.79 4.41 51.18
N GLY A 129 -3.60 5.00 50.37
CA GLY A 129 -3.87 6.43 50.33
C GLY A 129 -4.02 6.84 48.87
N GLY A 130 -5.15 6.99 48.28
CA GLY A 130 -6.17 7.95 48.66
C GLY A 130 -5.90 9.23 47.89
N ASP A 131 -6.55 9.47 46.80
CA ASP A 131 -7.33 10.70 46.70
C ASP A 131 -8.20 10.72 45.41
N LYS A 132 -9.46 10.91 45.63
CA LYS A 132 -10.48 11.28 44.67
C LYS A 132 -10.27 12.75 44.32
N ARG A 133 -10.25 13.09 43.07
CA ARG A 133 -10.71 14.42 42.63
C ARG A 133 -11.52 14.30 41.34
N ASP A 134 -12.79 14.38 41.57
CA ASP A 134 -13.78 14.80 40.58
C ASP A 134 -13.36 16.15 39.99
N ASN A 135 -13.42 16.26 38.70
CA ASN A 135 -13.61 17.57 38.11
C ASN A 135 -14.62 17.49 36.97
N ARG A 136 -15.86 17.79 37.34
CA ARG A 136 -16.94 18.19 36.46
C ARG A 136 -16.67 19.64 36.03
N GLY A 137 -16.74 19.86 34.76
CA GLY A 137 -16.81 21.19 34.15
C GLY A 137 -17.32 21.00 32.71
N SER A 138 -18.55 20.94 32.49
CA SER A 138 -19.58 21.93 32.17
C SER A 138 -19.04 23.17 31.42
N GLY A 139 -19.37 23.27 30.16
CA GLY A 139 -19.00 24.39 29.30
C GLY A 139 -19.76 24.33 27.96
N ASP A 140 -21.03 24.56 28.05
CA ASP A 140 -21.98 24.92 27.03
C ASP A 140 -21.67 26.30 26.41
N ARG A 141 -21.64 26.42 25.09
CA ARG A 141 -21.84 27.67 24.30
C ARG A 141 -21.90 27.27 22.83
N ARG A 142 -23.07 27.12 22.25
CA ARG A 142 -24.01 28.06 21.61
C ARG A 142 -23.34 29.13 20.74
N GLY A 143 -23.78 29.16 19.49
CA GLY A 143 -23.85 30.35 18.61
C GLY A 143 -22.87 30.25 17.45
N GLY A 144 -23.30 30.29 16.25
CA GLY A 144 -23.89 31.32 15.51
C GLY A 144 -24.01 30.96 14.02
N ALA A 145 -25.15 31.19 13.49
CA ALA A 145 -25.54 31.18 12.10
C ALA A 145 -24.98 32.38 11.34
N ALA A 146 -24.75 32.18 10.06
CA ALA A 146 -24.88 33.13 8.95
C ALA A 146 -24.16 32.49 7.75
N GLY A 147 -24.75 32.13 6.63
CA GLY A 147 -25.59 32.94 5.80
C GLY A 147 -24.73 33.70 4.80
N ASN A 148 -24.41 33.09 3.65
CA ASN A 148 -24.29 33.98 2.49
C ASN A 148 -24.67 33.27 1.19
N ARG A 149 -25.62 33.90 0.55
CA ARG A 149 -26.18 33.66 -0.79
C ARG A 149 -25.30 34.37 -1.82
N GLY A 150 -25.36 33.90 -3.05
CA GLY A 150 -24.99 34.69 -4.25
C GLY A 150 -23.82 34.06 -4.98
N GLY A 151 -23.86 33.75 -6.23
CA GLY A 151 -24.54 34.38 -7.32
C GLY A 151 -24.37 33.55 -8.59
N ALA A 152 -25.44 33.45 -9.29
CA ALA A 152 -25.49 32.95 -10.65
C ALA A 152 -24.83 33.95 -11.62
N THR A 153 -24.04 33.44 -12.55
CA THR A 153 -23.80 34.12 -13.81
C THR A 153 -23.85 33.15 -14.96
N LYS A 154 -24.97 33.19 -15.66
CA LYS A 154 -25.09 32.76 -17.05
C LYS A 154 -24.10 33.58 -17.91
N ARG A 155 -23.38 32.94 -18.77
CA ARG A 155 -22.89 33.55 -20.00
C ARG A 155 -23.15 32.63 -21.17
N THR A 156 -24.19 32.95 -21.88
CA THR A 156 -24.41 32.70 -23.30
C THR A 156 -23.33 33.44 -24.09
N ASN A 157 -22.70 32.80 -25.04
CA ASN A 157 -22.39 33.47 -26.28
C ASN A 157 -22.25 32.50 -27.45
N SER A 158 -23.08 32.77 -28.41
CA SER A 158 -23.11 32.31 -29.79
C SER A 158 -21.93 32.89 -30.58
N LYS A 159 -21.28 32.10 -31.34
CA LYS A 159 -21.08 32.21 -32.79
C LYS A 159 -20.29 31.01 -33.29
#